data_057d0ff2e4a2a98fc3eab68eba05302b
#
_entry.id   057d0ff2e4a2a98fc3eab68eba05302b
#
_cell.length_a   1.000
_cell.length_b   1.000
_cell.length_c   1.000
_cell.angle_alpha   90.00
_cell.angle_beta   90.00
_cell.angle_gamma   90.00
#
_symmetry.space_group_name_H-M   'P 1'
#
loop_
_entity.id
_entity.type
_entity.pdbx_description
1 polymer ?
#
loop_
_entity_poly.entity_id
_entity_poly.type
_entity_poly.pdbx_seq_one_letter_code
_entity_poly.pdbx_strand_id
1 'polypeptide(L)'
;MFAAPNFFLSGASDSVGQIAFTTAGTYSWTVPFPVTSVSVVCVGGGGGIPVPSVSNGQDGGSSSFGSVVTAGGGGGANESSGAAGAGGTGTTISGNIGGGNGGAGGSSSGSGSGGGAGGYSGNGGAGVTTGAGNSGAGGGGGSGGSSGNTGAGGGGVGLLGEGSSGAGGTSSPTGGGGGSSGSAGGSNSGNGALGGAYGGGAGSTNGRAGGGGGGLRYANSVSVTPGNVISVVVGAGGSGGTSNAGTGASGAVRIIWGENRSFPSTNTGDL
;
A
#
# COMPACT_ATOMS: atom_id res chain seq x y z
N MET A 1 -41.50 -35.08 -38.84
CA MET A 1 -40.87 -35.07 -37.52
C MET A 1 -39.59 -34.26 -37.66
N PHE A 2 -39.62 -32.97 -37.30
CA PHE A 2 -38.46 -32.08 -37.41
C PHE A 2 -37.69 -32.16 -36.09
N ALA A 3 -36.43 -32.59 -36.17
CA ALA A 3 -35.52 -32.51 -35.01
C ALA A 3 -35.12 -31.06 -34.78
N ALA A 4 -35.36 -30.56 -33.58
CA ALA A 4 -34.86 -29.25 -33.18
C ALA A 4 -33.34 -29.30 -33.10
N PRO A 5 -32.60 -28.27 -33.59
CA PRO A 5 -31.17 -28.23 -33.42
C PRO A 5 -30.85 -28.01 -31.92
N ASN A 6 -30.08 -28.93 -31.35
CA ASN A 6 -29.48 -28.73 -30.04
C ASN A 6 -28.51 -27.55 -30.12
N PHE A 7 -28.93 -26.43 -29.61
CA PHE A 7 -28.06 -25.29 -29.38
C PHE A 7 -27.23 -25.62 -28.14
N PHE A 8 -26.01 -26.14 -28.35
CA PHE A 8 -25.03 -26.15 -27.29
C PHE A 8 -24.62 -24.70 -27.06
N LEU A 9 -25.13 -24.06 -26.00
CA LEU A 9 -24.44 -22.91 -25.43
C LEU A 9 -23.08 -23.45 -24.95
N SER A 10 -22.04 -23.23 -25.75
CA SER A 10 -20.68 -23.28 -25.21
C SER A 10 -20.64 -22.21 -24.13
N GLY A 11 -20.54 -22.62 -22.87
CA GLY A 11 -20.35 -21.69 -21.78
C GLY A 11 -19.20 -20.78 -22.17
N ALA A 12 -19.45 -19.47 -22.23
CA ALA A 12 -18.39 -18.51 -22.39
C ALA A 12 -17.41 -18.79 -21.23
N SER A 13 -16.21 -19.26 -21.53
CA SER A 13 -15.16 -19.38 -20.53
C SER A 13 -14.99 -17.98 -19.96
N ASP A 14 -15.16 -17.83 -18.64
CA ASP A 14 -14.93 -16.56 -17.99
C ASP A 14 -13.60 -16.01 -18.45
N SER A 15 -13.63 -14.84 -19.11
CA SER A 15 -12.41 -14.21 -19.61
C SER A 15 -11.47 -13.97 -18.43
N VAL A 16 -10.27 -14.53 -18.52
CA VAL A 16 -9.23 -14.29 -17.51
C VAL A 16 -8.58 -12.93 -17.79
N GLY A 17 -8.38 -12.12 -16.76
CA GLY A 17 -7.74 -10.82 -16.96
C GLY A 17 -7.33 -10.11 -15.68
N GLN A 18 -6.72 -8.96 -15.89
CA GLN A 18 -6.25 -8.11 -14.80
C GLN A 18 -6.05 -6.67 -15.26
N ILE A 19 -6.05 -5.75 -14.31
CA ILE A 19 -5.63 -4.36 -14.49
C ILE A 19 -5.06 -3.83 -13.18
N ALA A 20 -4.02 -2.98 -13.25
CA ALA A 20 -3.44 -2.30 -12.11
C ALA A 20 -3.43 -0.78 -12.33
N PHE A 21 -3.80 -0.04 -11.30
CA PHE A 21 -3.72 1.41 -11.21
C PHE A 21 -2.66 1.74 -10.16
N THR A 22 -1.55 2.33 -10.59
CA THR A 22 -0.35 2.53 -9.75
C THR A 22 0.08 4.00 -9.62
N THR A 23 -0.57 4.88 -10.34
CA THR A 23 -0.37 6.33 -10.24
C THR A 23 -1.52 6.95 -9.45
N ALA A 24 -1.22 7.87 -8.54
CA ALA A 24 -2.24 8.56 -7.75
C ALA A 24 -3.26 9.28 -8.63
N GLY A 25 -4.53 9.12 -8.33
CA GLY A 25 -5.62 9.72 -9.11
C GLY A 25 -6.93 8.97 -8.96
N THR A 26 -7.94 9.46 -9.66
CA THR A 26 -9.26 8.83 -9.75
C THR A 26 -9.49 8.36 -11.18
N TYR A 27 -9.89 7.12 -11.31
CA TYR A 27 -10.09 6.42 -12.58
C TYR A 27 -11.51 5.87 -12.68
N SER A 28 -12.00 5.76 -13.90
CA SER A 28 -13.24 5.04 -14.21
C SER A 28 -12.88 3.72 -14.89
N TRP A 29 -13.18 2.60 -14.24
CA TRP A 29 -12.99 1.28 -14.81
C TRP A 29 -14.31 0.69 -15.28
N THR A 30 -14.41 0.39 -16.57
CA THR A 30 -15.58 -0.29 -17.13
C THR A 30 -15.38 -1.80 -17.00
N VAL A 31 -16.35 -2.47 -16.38
CA VAL A 31 -16.34 -3.93 -16.20
C VAL A 31 -16.37 -4.61 -17.56
N PRO A 32 -15.37 -5.43 -17.93
CA PRO A 32 -15.36 -6.14 -19.21
C PRO A 32 -16.52 -7.14 -19.33
N PHE A 33 -17.01 -7.35 -20.55
CA PHE A 33 -17.95 -8.43 -20.82
C PHE A 33 -17.17 -9.75 -21.02
N PRO A 34 -17.59 -10.90 -20.43
CA PRO A 34 -18.78 -11.17 -19.62
C PRO A 34 -18.50 -11.22 -18.08
N VAL A 35 -17.55 -10.44 -17.55
CA VAL A 35 -17.09 -10.51 -16.16
C VAL A 35 -18.20 -10.15 -15.17
N THR A 36 -18.53 -11.06 -14.26
CA THR A 36 -19.54 -10.87 -13.21
C THR A 36 -18.98 -10.88 -11.79
N SER A 37 -17.70 -11.24 -11.63
CA SER A 37 -17.01 -11.31 -10.33
C SER A 37 -15.54 -10.96 -10.49
N VAL A 38 -14.99 -10.21 -9.52
CA VAL A 38 -13.58 -9.83 -9.48
C VAL A 38 -12.99 -10.02 -8.10
N SER A 39 -11.66 -10.14 -8.03
CA SER A 39 -10.88 -10.01 -6.81
C SER A 39 -10.07 -8.72 -6.89
N VAL A 40 -10.01 -7.96 -5.80
CA VAL A 40 -9.39 -6.63 -5.76
C VAL A 40 -8.46 -6.51 -4.58
N VAL A 41 -7.29 -5.92 -4.78
CA VAL A 41 -6.42 -5.45 -3.71
C VAL A 41 -6.21 -3.94 -3.85
N CYS A 42 -6.32 -3.23 -2.72
CA CYS A 42 -6.04 -1.81 -2.58
C CYS A 42 -4.91 -1.60 -1.57
N VAL A 43 -4.00 -0.67 -1.85
CA VAL A 43 -2.95 -0.22 -0.94
C VAL A 43 -3.05 1.29 -0.79
N GLY A 44 -3.18 1.80 0.42
CA GLY A 44 -3.17 3.24 0.70
C GLY A 44 -1.79 3.87 0.52
N GLY A 45 -1.70 5.18 0.29
CA GLY A 45 -0.44 5.89 0.25
C GLY A 45 0.23 5.99 1.62
N GLY A 46 1.56 6.05 1.68
CA GLY A 46 2.30 6.31 2.91
C GLY A 46 2.25 7.76 3.34
N GLY A 47 2.43 8.06 4.63
CA GLY A 47 2.50 9.40 5.18
C GLY A 47 3.84 10.10 4.93
N GLY A 48 3.80 11.42 4.87
CA GLY A 48 4.97 12.30 4.73
C GLY A 48 5.55 12.74 6.07
N ILE A 49 6.67 13.48 6.01
CA ILE A 49 7.32 14.07 7.18
C ILE A 49 7.27 15.61 7.13
N PRO A 50 7.35 16.31 8.27
CA PRO A 50 7.49 17.76 8.29
C PRO A 50 8.85 18.19 7.69
N VAL A 51 8.86 19.36 7.08
CA VAL A 51 10.08 20.06 6.61
C VAL A 51 10.15 21.44 7.24
N PRO A 52 11.30 22.16 7.23
CA PRO A 52 11.48 23.43 7.95
C PRO A 52 10.41 24.49 7.70
N SER A 53 9.72 24.45 6.58
CA SER A 53 8.66 25.40 6.19
C SER A 53 7.24 24.92 6.47
N VAL A 54 7.05 23.66 6.89
CA VAL A 54 5.74 23.05 7.11
C VAL A 54 5.79 22.18 8.36
N SER A 55 5.03 22.56 9.38
CA SER A 55 5.07 21.95 10.72
C SER A 55 4.61 20.49 10.75
N ASN A 56 3.80 20.04 9.78
CA ASN A 56 3.25 18.69 9.73
C ASN A 56 3.47 18.07 8.36
N GLY A 57 3.90 16.81 8.34
CA GLY A 57 3.81 15.96 7.14
C GLY A 57 2.34 15.74 6.77
N GLN A 58 2.07 15.60 5.50
CA GLN A 58 0.71 15.29 5.03
C GLN A 58 0.43 13.79 5.17
N ASP A 59 -0.83 13.47 5.43
CA ASP A 59 -1.31 12.10 5.38
C ASP A 59 -1.23 11.55 3.95
N GLY A 60 -0.96 10.27 3.82
CA GLY A 60 -1.17 9.54 2.58
C GLY A 60 -2.67 9.42 2.26
N GLY A 61 -3.00 9.43 0.98
CA GLY A 61 -4.37 9.25 0.51
C GLY A 61 -4.84 7.80 0.63
N SER A 62 -6.14 7.60 0.83
CA SER A 62 -6.76 6.28 0.75
C SER A 62 -6.88 5.81 -0.70
N SER A 63 -6.73 4.50 -0.93
CA SER A 63 -7.04 3.86 -2.21
C SER A 63 -8.32 3.04 -2.09
N SER A 64 -9.17 3.05 -3.14
CA SER A 64 -10.44 2.33 -3.08
C SER A 64 -10.90 1.78 -4.43
N PHE A 65 -11.73 0.72 -4.35
CA PHE A 65 -12.50 0.18 -5.46
C PHE A 65 -13.99 0.37 -5.14
N GLY A 66 -14.60 1.35 -5.78
CA GLY A 66 -15.96 1.79 -5.43
C GLY A 66 -16.10 2.06 -3.94
N SER A 67 -17.22 1.62 -3.36
CA SER A 67 -17.47 1.62 -1.92
C SER A 67 -17.13 0.29 -1.23
N VAL A 68 -16.61 -0.73 -1.97
CA VAL A 68 -16.48 -2.10 -1.48
C VAL A 68 -15.20 -2.33 -0.70
N VAL A 69 -14.07 -1.82 -1.21
CA VAL A 69 -12.73 -1.97 -0.61
C VAL A 69 -12.09 -0.61 -0.46
N THR A 70 -11.62 -0.27 0.73
CA THR A 70 -10.84 0.94 0.97
C THR A 70 -9.64 0.59 1.85
N ALA A 71 -8.45 0.89 1.37
CA ALA A 71 -7.20 0.86 2.12
C ALA A 71 -6.83 2.28 2.52
N GLY A 72 -6.72 2.56 3.80
CA GLY A 72 -6.40 3.87 4.36
C GLY A 72 -4.94 4.24 4.15
N GLY A 73 -4.67 5.53 3.93
CA GLY A 73 -3.32 6.06 3.90
C GLY A 73 -2.66 6.10 5.28
N GLY A 74 -1.35 6.10 5.31
CA GLY A 74 -0.56 6.33 6.51
C GLY A 74 -0.59 7.79 6.94
N GLY A 75 -0.59 8.06 8.23
CA GLY A 75 -0.58 9.41 8.79
C GLY A 75 0.75 10.13 8.53
N GLY A 76 0.69 11.43 8.33
CA GLY A 76 1.85 12.31 8.34
C GLY A 76 2.43 12.49 9.75
N ALA A 77 3.72 12.73 9.84
CA ALA A 77 4.35 13.03 11.12
C ALA A 77 4.10 14.47 11.55
N ASN A 78 4.05 14.71 12.85
CA ASN A 78 3.81 16.05 13.42
C ASN A 78 5.05 16.59 14.10
N GLU A 79 5.56 17.75 13.70
CA GLU A 79 6.75 18.38 14.27
C GLU A 79 6.49 18.94 15.67
N SER A 80 5.35 19.58 15.87
CA SER A 80 5.06 20.33 17.12
C SER A 80 4.90 19.39 18.32
N SER A 81 4.34 18.20 18.11
CA SER A 81 4.18 17.17 19.15
C SER A 81 5.26 16.11 19.14
N GLY A 82 6.11 16.07 18.10
CA GLY A 82 7.05 14.97 17.89
C GLY A 82 6.38 13.63 17.58
N ALA A 83 5.08 13.63 17.28
CA ALA A 83 4.32 12.41 17.06
C ALA A 83 4.62 11.81 15.68
N ALA A 84 4.83 10.51 15.68
CA ALA A 84 4.95 9.72 14.46
C ALA A 84 3.62 9.64 13.70
N GLY A 85 3.69 9.51 12.38
CA GLY A 85 2.52 9.22 11.58
C GLY A 85 1.95 7.83 11.91
N ALA A 86 0.64 7.76 12.09
CA ALA A 86 -0.06 6.48 12.34
C ALA A 86 -0.01 5.59 11.10
N GLY A 87 -0.01 4.27 11.29
CA GLY A 87 -0.18 3.32 10.19
C GLY A 87 -1.60 3.40 9.60
N GLY A 88 -1.69 3.34 8.27
CA GLY A 88 -2.97 3.33 7.55
C GLY A 88 -3.78 2.08 7.88
N THR A 89 -5.07 2.27 8.07
CA THR A 89 -6.04 1.19 8.26
C THR A 89 -6.88 1.03 7.00
N GLY A 90 -7.99 0.34 7.05
CA GLY A 90 -8.91 0.28 5.91
C GLY A 90 -10.14 -0.53 6.22
N THR A 91 -11.13 -0.43 5.36
CA THR A 91 -12.40 -1.12 5.49
C THR A 91 -12.71 -1.93 4.25
N THR A 92 -13.44 -3.02 4.45
CA THR A 92 -14.06 -3.82 3.39
C THR A 92 -15.51 -4.08 3.79
N ILE A 93 -16.43 -4.01 2.86
CA ILE A 93 -17.87 -4.09 3.17
C ILE A 93 -18.41 -5.48 2.85
N SER A 94 -17.82 -6.20 1.86
CA SER A 94 -18.31 -7.54 1.47
C SER A 94 -17.21 -8.37 0.82
N GLY A 95 -17.42 -9.69 0.79
CA GLY A 95 -16.56 -10.66 0.16
C GLY A 95 -15.66 -11.42 1.15
N ASN A 96 -14.83 -12.34 0.63
CA ASN A 96 -13.76 -12.96 1.40
C ASN A 96 -12.61 -11.95 1.49
N ILE A 97 -12.47 -11.35 2.68
CA ILE A 97 -11.71 -10.13 2.94
C ILE A 97 -10.45 -10.43 3.76
N GLY A 98 -9.40 -9.63 3.53
CA GLY A 98 -8.17 -9.66 4.32
C GLY A 98 -7.34 -8.41 4.14
N GLY A 99 -6.17 -8.44 4.70
CA GLY A 99 -5.18 -7.37 4.63
C GLY A 99 -4.84 -6.79 6.00
N GLY A 100 -3.65 -6.24 6.11
CA GLY A 100 -3.05 -5.68 7.31
C GLY A 100 -2.97 -4.16 7.30
N ASN A 101 -2.75 -3.59 8.47
CA ASN A 101 -2.52 -2.16 8.63
C ASN A 101 -1.06 -1.83 8.27
N GLY A 102 -0.82 -0.59 7.84
CA GLY A 102 0.54 -0.08 7.77
C GLY A 102 1.18 0.04 9.16
N GLY A 103 2.50 0.03 9.20
CA GLY A 103 3.26 0.34 10.41
C GLY A 103 3.23 1.83 10.71
N ALA A 104 3.20 2.21 11.99
CA ALA A 104 3.42 3.61 12.38
C ALA A 104 4.87 4.03 12.05
N GLY A 105 5.12 5.32 11.89
CA GLY A 105 6.47 5.86 11.83
C GLY A 105 7.16 5.86 13.19
N GLY A 106 8.46 6.19 13.25
CA GLY A 106 9.21 6.42 14.48
C GLY A 106 9.01 7.84 15.00
N SER A 107 9.06 8.05 16.32
CA SER A 107 8.88 9.36 16.95
C SER A 107 10.14 10.23 16.86
N SER A 108 10.07 11.49 17.32
CA SER A 108 11.09 12.54 17.17
C SER A 108 12.23 12.53 18.20
N SER A 109 12.30 11.62 19.17
CA SER A 109 13.40 11.59 20.16
C SER A 109 14.80 11.24 19.59
N GLY A 110 14.87 10.95 18.36
CA GLY A 110 15.99 10.79 17.41
C GLY A 110 15.46 11.21 16.07
N SER A 111 15.84 10.69 14.95
CA SER A 111 15.13 10.91 13.69
C SER A 111 14.31 9.68 13.34
N GLY A 112 12.98 9.80 13.39
CA GLY A 112 12.06 8.69 13.20
C GLY A 112 12.16 8.10 11.80
N SER A 113 12.23 6.77 11.70
CA SER A 113 12.13 6.08 10.41
C SER A 113 10.66 5.94 9.94
N GLY A 114 10.47 5.75 8.65
CA GLY A 114 9.16 5.48 8.05
C GLY A 114 8.62 4.09 8.40
N GLY A 115 7.32 3.98 8.60
CA GLY A 115 6.62 2.70 8.74
C GLY A 115 6.48 1.96 7.42
N GLY A 116 6.50 0.63 7.44
CA GLY A 116 6.27 -0.22 6.28
C GLY A 116 4.79 -0.32 5.90
N ALA A 117 4.49 -0.58 4.63
CA ALA A 117 3.14 -0.84 4.13
C ALA A 117 2.54 -2.12 4.73
N GLY A 118 1.23 -2.16 4.88
CA GLY A 118 0.48 -3.35 5.31
C GLY A 118 0.65 -4.52 4.34
N GLY A 119 0.57 -5.74 4.85
CA GLY A 119 0.65 -6.97 4.08
C GLY A 119 -0.71 -7.63 3.87
N TYR A 120 -0.72 -8.75 3.18
CA TYR A 120 -1.94 -9.51 2.86
C TYR A 120 -2.55 -10.18 4.09
N SER A 121 -1.73 -10.73 5.00
CA SER A 121 -2.18 -11.39 6.23
C SER A 121 -1.57 -10.82 7.52
N GLY A 122 -0.82 -9.71 7.41
CA GLY A 122 -0.18 -9.09 8.56
C GLY A 122 0.17 -7.63 8.35
N ASN A 123 0.59 -6.96 9.41
CA ASN A 123 0.86 -5.53 9.40
C ASN A 123 2.25 -5.19 8.84
N GLY A 124 2.42 -3.97 8.37
CA GLY A 124 3.73 -3.41 8.08
C GLY A 124 4.58 -3.21 9.33
N GLY A 125 5.90 -3.19 9.16
CA GLY A 125 6.84 -2.95 10.25
C GLY A 125 6.71 -1.54 10.81
N ALA A 126 6.62 -1.41 12.14
CA ALA A 126 6.58 -0.10 12.79
C ALA A 126 7.98 0.55 12.78
N GLY A 127 8.03 1.84 12.51
CA GLY A 127 9.23 2.66 12.53
C GLY A 127 9.88 2.74 13.90
N VAL A 128 11.15 3.10 13.91
CA VAL A 128 11.98 3.23 15.11
C VAL A 128 12.57 4.63 15.22
N THR A 129 12.94 5.03 16.42
CA THR A 129 13.65 6.30 16.69
C THR A 129 15.16 6.14 16.61
N THR A 130 15.65 4.94 16.92
CA THR A 130 17.08 4.58 16.88
C THR A 130 17.21 3.10 16.61
N GLY A 131 18.26 2.69 15.90
CA GLY A 131 18.60 1.29 15.66
C GLY A 131 17.98 0.71 14.39
N ALA A 132 17.94 -0.61 14.33
CA ALA A 132 17.37 -1.33 13.20
C ALA A 132 15.83 -1.24 13.19
N GLY A 133 15.25 -1.14 12.02
CA GLY A 133 13.81 -1.15 11.79
C GLY A 133 13.17 -2.52 12.07
N ASN A 134 11.85 -2.54 12.14
CA ASN A 134 11.08 -3.77 12.35
C ASN A 134 10.69 -4.40 11.00
N SER A 135 10.76 -5.71 10.93
CA SER A 135 10.22 -6.44 9.77
C SER A 135 8.69 -6.29 9.71
N GLY A 136 8.16 -6.32 8.49
CA GLY A 136 6.74 -6.52 8.26
C GLY A 136 6.29 -7.94 8.60
N ALA A 137 5.00 -8.17 8.53
CA ALA A 137 4.37 -9.48 8.69
C ALA A 137 3.40 -9.74 7.53
N GLY A 138 3.07 -10.99 7.25
CA GLY A 138 2.07 -11.39 6.25
C GLY A 138 2.27 -10.76 4.87
N GLY A 139 3.52 -10.71 4.41
CA GLY A 139 3.88 -10.08 3.14
C GLY A 139 3.92 -8.54 3.19
N GLY A 140 3.85 -7.90 4.35
CA GLY A 140 3.95 -6.46 4.51
C GLY A 140 5.39 -5.93 4.41
N GLY A 141 5.57 -4.64 4.13
CA GLY A 141 6.86 -3.97 4.09
C GLY A 141 7.49 -3.82 5.48
N GLY A 142 8.81 -3.87 5.58
CA GLY A 142 9.57 -3.54 6.79
C GLY A 142 9.68 -2.04 7.00
N SER A 143 9.91 -1.59 8.23
CA SER A 143 10.21 -0.18 8.50
C SER A 143 11.68 0.13 8.20
N GLY A 144 11.98 1.42 7.96
CA GLY A 144 13.35 1.89 7.85
C GLY A 144 14.10 1.79 9.17
N GLY A 145 15.43 1.76 9.11
CA GLY A 145 16.29 1.94 10.27
C GLY A 145 16.53 3.41 10.60
N SER A 146 17.08 3.69 11.76
CA SER A 146 17.36 5.04 12.22
C SER A 146 18.70 5.13 12.98
N SER A 147 19.45 6.19 12.77
CA SER A 147 20.70 6.48 13.46
C SER A 147 20.92 7.98 13.62
N GLY A 148 21.10 8.45 14.86
CA GLY A 148 21.38 9.84 15.16
C GLY A 148 20.32 10.78 14.58
N ASN A 149 20.70 11.57 13.57
CA ASN A 149 19.83 12.56 12.96
C ASN A 149 19.19 12.10 11.64
N THR A 150 19.21 10.81 11.35
CA THR A 150 18.68 10.28 10.08
C THR A 150 17.79 9.06 10.28
N GLY A 151 16.60 9.09 9.74
CA GLY A 151 15.67 7.96 9.65
C GLY A 151 15.38 7.60 8.20
N ALA A 152 15.46 6.32 7.86
CA ALA A 152 15.20 5.83 6.50
C ALA A 152 13.70 5.56 6.25
N GLY A 153 13.30 5.48 4.99
CA GLY A 153 11.93 5.20 4.58
C GLY A 153 11.50 3.76 4.82
N GLY A 154 10.22 3.54 5.05
CA GLY A 154 9.63 2.21 5.14
C GLY A 154 9.44 1.56 3.77
N GLY A 155 9.48 0.24 3.71
CA GLY A 155 9.23 -0.53 2.49
C GLY A 155 7.74 -0.54 2.08
N GLY A 156 7.51 -0.65 0.78
CA GLY A 156 6.19 -0.84 0.20
C GLY A 156 5.75 -2.30 0.15
N VAL A 157 4.65 -2.56 -0.53
CA VAL A 157 4.10 -3.91 -0.72
C VAL A 157 3.79 -4.19 -2.18
N GLY A 158 4.09 -5.40 -2.66
CA GLY A 158 3.76 -5.80 -4.04
C GLY A 158 2.28 -6.16 -4.21
N LEU A 159 1.83 -6.17 -5.46
CA LEU A 159 0.42 -6.37 -5.84
C LEU A 159 0.13 -7.78 -6.38
N LEU A 160 1.13 -8.64 -6.50
CA LEU A 160 1.00 -9.96 -7.11
C LEU A 160 0.63 -11.07 -6.10
N GLY A 161 0.05 -10.69 -4.97
CA GLY A 161 -0.33 -11.61 -3.90
C GLY A 161 0.69 -11.70 -2.78
N GLU A 162 0.38 -12.51 -1.77
CA GLU A 162 1.23 -12.64 -0.59
C GLU A 162 2.55 -13.34 -0.92
N GLY A 163 3.62 -12.68 -0.59
CA GLY A 163 4.99 -13.18 -0.67
C GLY A 163 5.73 -12.97 0.66
N SER A 164 7.04 -12.99 0.61
CA SER A 164 7.87 -12.76 1.80
C SER A 164 7.64 -11.38 2.39
N SER A 165 7.65 -11.29 3.71
CA SER A 165 7.63 -10.00 4.42
C SER A 165 8.95 -9.25 4.24
N GLY A 166 8.85 -7.92 4.16
CA GLY A 166 10.01 -7.05 4.07
C GLY A 166 10.80 -7.03 5.39
N ALA A 167 12.10 -7.13 5.30
CA ALA A 167 12.99 -6.97 6.45
C ALA A 167 13.03 -5.52 6.92
N GLY A 168 13.22 -5.29 8.22
CA GLY A 168 13.55 -3.97 8.75
C GLY A 168 14.89 -3.46 8.23
N GLY A 169 15.01 -2.14 8.06
CA GLY A 169 16.27 -1.50 7.70
C GLY A 169 17.31 -1.60 8.82
N THR A 170 18.58 -1.40 8.49
CA THR A 170 19.69 -1.49 9.46
C THR A 170 19.87 -0.20 10.27
N SER A 171 20.64 -0.24 11.33
CA SER A 171 21.02 0.93 12.14
C SER A 171 21.95 1.93 11.40
N SER A 172 22.57 1.52 10.31
CA SER A 172 23.15 2.47 9.32
C SER A 172 22.01 2.82 8.37
N PRO A 173 21.29 3.94 8.50
CA PRO A 173 19.89 4.12 8.11
C PRO A 173 19.58 3.72 6.68
N THR A 174 19.38 2.40 6.47
CA THR A 174 18.89 1.83 5.23
C THR A 174 17.38 1.75 5.24
N GLY A 175 16.78 1.85 4.06
CA GLY A 175 15.34 1.68 3.89
C GLY A 175 14.88 0.29 4.35
N GLY A 176 13.64 0.20 4.79
CA GLY A 176 12.97 -1.08 5.04
C GLY A 176 12.77 -1.84 3.74
N GLY A 177 12.93 -3.16 3.78
CA GLY A 177 12.67 -4.02 2.62
C GLY A 177 11.21 -4.00 2.19
N GLY A 178 10.93 -4.09 0.90
CA GLY A 178 9.58 -4.27 0.39
C GLY A 178 9.04 -5.66 0.70
N GLY A 179 7.77 -5.77 1.06
CA GLY A 179 7.05 -7.02 1.26
C GLY A 179 6.39 -7.50 -0.04
N SER A 180 6.14 -8.79 -0.17
CA SER A 180 5.46 -9.39 -1.35
C SER A 180 6.05 -8.90 -2.68
N SER A 181 7.36 -8.81 -2.80
CA SER A 181 8.10 -8.26 -3.96
C SER A 181 7.85 -6.76 -4.21
N GLY A 182 7.39 -6.01 -3.21
CA GLY A 182 7.34 -4.55 -3.25
C GLY A 182 8.73 -3.91 -3.19
N SER A 183 8.78 -2.59 -3.38
CA SER A 183 10.03 -1.84 -3.36
C SER A 183 10.50 -1.54 -1.93
N ALA A 184 11.80 -1.56 -1.73
CA ALA A 184 12.40 -1.06 -0.50
C ALA A 184 12.21 0.46 -0.37
N GLY A 185 12.18 0.94 0.87
CA GLY A 185 12.24 2.36 1.18
C GLY A 185 13.62 2.96 0.86
N GLY A 186 13.67 4.27 0.69
CA GLY A 186 14.91 4.99 0.42
C GLY A 186 15.82 5.07 1.65
N SER A 187 17.13 5.00 1.45
CA SER A 187 18.10 5.40 2.46
C SER A 187 18.14 6.93 2.58
N ASN A 188 18.44 7.44 3.77
CA ASN A 188 18.45 8.87 4.00
C ASN A 188 19.78 9.51 3.61
N SER A 189 19.73 10.55 2.81
CA SER A 189 20.87 11.34 2.33
C SER A 189 20.88 12.81 2.83
N GLY A 190 20.17 13.12 3.94
CA GLY A 190 20.19 14.44 4.58
C GLY A 190 18.90 15.26 4.50
N ASN A 191 17.98 14.94 3.60
CA ASN A 191 16.70 15.67 3.42
C ASN A 191 15.44 14.86 3.76
N GLY A 192 15.56 13.70 4.37
CA GLY A 192 14.50 12.72 4.54
C GLY A 192 14.57 11.62 3.49
N ALA A 193 13.92 10.51 3.74
CA ALA A 193 13.92 9.35 2.88
C ALA A 193 12.53 9.07 2.30
N LEU A 194 12.48 8.63 1.04
CA LEU A 194 11.24 8.24 0.37
C LEU A 194 10.73 6.91 0.91
N GLY A 195 9.42 6.76 0.99
CA GLY A 195 8.76 5.46 1.18
C GLY A 195 8.90 4.57 -0.07
N GLY A 196 8.95 3.26 0.14
CA GLY A 196 8.94 2.26 -0.95
C GLY A 196 7.54 2.09 -1.56
N ALA A 197 7.46 1.92 -2.89
CA ALA A 197 6.20 1.69 -3.58
C ALA A 197 5.67 0.25 -3.25
N TYR A 198 4.44 0.06 -2.95
CA TYR A 198 3.35 1.01 -2.71
C TYR A 198 3.14 1.12 -1.20
N GLY A 199 2.78 2.30 -0.72
CA GLY A 199 2.34 2.52 0.66
C GLY A 199 3.46 2.69 1.72
N GLY A 200 4.73 2.65 1.38
CA GLY A 200 5.81 2.90 2.35
C GLY A 200 5.78 4.34 2.90
N GLY A 201 5.98 4.52 4.20
CA GLY A 201 6.05 5.81 4.86
C GLY A 201 7.41 6.50 4.72
N ALA A 202 7.45 7.81 4.80
CA ALA A 202 8.68 8.60 4.70
C ALA A 202 9.55 8.52 5.96
N GLY A 203 10.86 8.47 5.80
CA GLY A 203 11.84 8.61 6.88
C GLY A 203 12.26 10.07 7.08
N SER A 204 12.59 10.45 8.30
CA SER A 204 12.86 11.83 8.70
C SER A 204 14.35 12.16 8.89
N THR A 205 14.64 13.44 9.12
CA THR A 205 15.95 13.98 9.49
C THR A 205 15.84 14.98 10.61
N ASN A 206 16.99 15.33 11.20
CA ASN A 206 17.12 16.44 12.14
C ASN A 206 16.17 16.35 13.36
N GLY A 207 16.05 15.16 13.94
CA GLY A 207 15.25 14.96 15.16
C GLY A 207 13.74 14.98 14.95
N ARG A 208 13.25 14.84 13.70
CA ARG A 208 11.81 14.80 13.39
C ARG A 208 11.25 13.39 13.40
N ALA A 209 9.92 13.27 13.46
CA ALA A 209 9.22 12.01 13.41
C ALA A 209 9.05 11.49 11.97
N GLY A 210 8.93 10.17 11.79
CA GLY A 210 8.69 9.51 10.50
C GLY A 210 7.21 9.38 10.17
N GLY A 211 6.88 9.30 8.87
CA GLY A 211 5.55 9.03 8.36
C GLY A 211 5.14 7.56 8.52
N GLY A 212 3.85 7.29 8.68
CA GLY A 212 3.29 5.93 8.74
C GLY A 212 3.17 5.27 7.36
N GLY A 213 3.21 3.96 7.32
CA GLY A 213 2.91 3.19 6.09
C GLY A 213 1.41 3.13 5.79
N GLY A 214 1.04 3.01 4.52
CA GLY A 214 -0.35 2.77 4.08
C GLY A 214 -0.82 1.36 4.43
N GLY A 215 -2.12 1.19 4.68
CA GLY A 215 -2.75 -0.12 4.87
C GLY A 215 -2.93 -0.85 3.54
N LEU A 216 -3.09 -2.18 3.61
CA LEU A 216 -3.52 -3.01 2.51
C LEU A 216 -4.88 -3.64 2.84
N ARG A 217 -5.78 -3.68 1.87
CA ARG A 217 -7.06 -4.41 1.96
C ARG A 217 -7.35 -5.11 0.65
N TYR A 218 -7.87 -6.34 0.74
CA TYR A 218 -8.37 -7.05 -0.43
C TYR A 218 -9.76 -7.63 -0.18
N ALA A 219 -10.49 -7.85 -1.26
CA ALA A 219 -11.73 -8.62 -1.28
C ALA A 219 -11.78 -9.50 -2.50
N ASN A 220 -12.31 -10.71 -2.33
CA ASN A 220 -12.53 -11.68 -3.39
C ASN A 220 -14.03 -11.85 -3.66
N SER A 221 -14.36 -12.38 -4.82
CA SER A 221 -15.74 -12.64 -5.23
C SER A 221 -16.64 -11.39 -5.16
N VAL A 222 -16.06 -10.23 -5.45
CA VAL A 222 -16.82 -8.97 -5.53
C VAL A 222 -17.71 -9.03 -6.76
N SER A 223 -19.03 -9.02 -6.55
CA SER A 223 -20.00 -9.03 -7.65
C SER A 223 -19.95 -7.71 -8.42
N VAL A 224 -19.87 -7.82 -9.73
CA VAL A 224 -19.87 -6.69 -10.68
C VAL A 224 -20.81 -6.98 -11.84
N THR A 225 -21.27 -5.94 -12.53
CA THR A 225 -22.13 -6.08 -13.71
C THR A 225 -21.36 -5.66 -14.95
N PRO A 226 -21.27 -6.53 -15.98
CA PRO A 226 -20.61 -6.17 -17.24
C PRO A 226 -21.13 -4.84 -17.81
N GLY A 227 -20.22 -4.01 -18.29
CA GLY A 227 -20.53 -2.68 -18.81
C GLY A 227 -20.69 -1.58 -17.76
N ASN A 228 -20.85 -1.90 -16.48
CA ASN A 228 -20.90 -0.89 -15.43
C ASN A 228 -19.54 -0.20 -15.26
N VAL A 229 -19.60 1.09 -14.91
CA VAL A 229 -18.42 1.90 -14.61
C VAL A 229 -18.23 1.98 -13.10
N ILE A 230 -17.07 1.57 -12.61
CA ILE A 230 -16.70 1.61 -11.20
C ILE A 230 -15.58 2.63 -10.99
N SER A 231 -15.73 3.49 -10.00
CA SER A 231 -14.69 4.43 -9.60
C SER A 231 -13.54 3.70 -8.88
N VAL A 232 -12.31 3.94 -9.33
CA VAL A 232 -11.09 3.44 -8.69
C VAL A 232 -10.26 4.64 -8.26
N VAL A 233 -9.95 4.73 -6.97
CA VAL A 233 -9.11 5.80 -6.42
C VAL A 233 -7.78 5.22 -6.00
N VAL A 234 -6.68 5.83 -6.43
CA VAL A 234 -5.32 5.55 -5.97
C VAL A 234 -4.86 6.72 -5.12
N GLY A 235 -4.61 6.49 -3.85
CA GLY A 235 -4.17 7.49 -2.90
C GLY A 235 -2.76 8.00 -3.20
N ALA A 236 -2.56 9.31 -3.12
CA ALA A 236 -1.23 9.90 -3.20
C ALA A 236 -0.41 9.58 -1.94
N GLY A 237 0.90 9.56 -2.05
CA GLY A 237 1.78 9.63 -0.89
C GLY A 237 1.72 11.00 -0.23
N GLY A 238 1.79 11.06 1.08
CA GLY A 238 1.85 12.29 1.84
C GLY A 238 3.19 13.00 1.63
N SER A 239 3.17 14.31 1.42
CA SER A 239 4.37 15.15 1.28
C SER A 239 4.63 15.98 2.55
N GLY A 240 5.86 16.44 2.72
CA GLY A 240 6.24 17.33 3.82
C GLY A 240 6.47 18.78 3.37
N GLY A 241 6.36 19.10 2.06
CA GLY A 241 6.64 20.43 1.56
C GLY A 241 7.05 20.46 0.08
N THR A 242 7.74 21.52 -0.33
CA THR A 242 8.05 21.83 -1.74
C THR A 242 9.17 21.02 -2.38
N SER A 243 9.89 20.18 -1.63
CA SER A 243 10.92 19.27 -2.16
C SER A 243 10.48 17.81 -1.99
N ASN A 244 10.87 16.96 -2.93
CA ASN A 244 10.54 15.51 -2.94
C ASN A 244 11.17 14.72 -1.78
N ALA A 245 11.89 15.37 -0.90
CA ALA A 245 12.51 14.78 0.28
C ALA A 245 11.44 14.49 1.35
N GLY A 246 11.42 13.27 1.87
CA GLY A 246 10.53 12.87 2.95
C GLY A 246 9.07 12.71 2.55
N THR A 247 8.79 12.24 1.35
CA THR A 247 7.45 11.85 0.89
C THR A 247 7.19 10.36 1.10
N GLY A 248 5.99 10.04 1.55
CA GLY A 248 5.47 8.67 1.49
C GLY A 248 5.21 8.25 0.04
N ALA A 249 5.21 6.95 -0.21
CA ALA A 249 4.90 6.43 -1.54
C ALA A 249 3.40 6.48 -1.84
N SER A 250 3.02 6.59 -3.11
CA SER A 250 1.63 6.43 -3.53
C SER A 250 1.10 5.03 -3.19
N GLY A 251 -0.22 4.93 -3.10
CA GLY A 251 -0.92 3.66 -3.06
C GLY A 251 -1.01 2.98 -4.43
N ALA A 252 -1.85 1.94 -4.48
CA ALA A 252 -2.18 1.24 -5.72
C ALA A 252 -3.50 0.49 -5.58
N VAL A 253 -4.11 0.15 -6.73
CA VAL A 253 -5.25 -0.77 -6.82
C VAL A 253 -4.99 -1.76 -7.95
N ARG A 254 -5.17 -3.08 -7.68
CA ARG A 254 -5.14 -4.10 -8.72
C ARG A 254 -6.42 -4.93 -8.67
N ILE A 255 -6.99 -5.16 -9.84
CA ILE A 255 -8.19 -5.94 -10.07
C ILE A 255 -7.80 -7.15 -10.91
N ILE A 256 -8.22 -8.34 -10.49
CA ILE A 256 -8.03 -9.60 -11.21
C ILE A 256 -9.38 -10.30 -11.36
N TRP A 257 -9.59 -11.03 -12.47
CA TRP A 257 -10.78 -11.84 -12.69
C TRP A 257 -10.44 -13.11 -13.46
N GLY A 258 -11.36 -14.05 -13.44
CA GLY A 258 -11.22 -15.37 -14.03
C GLY A 258 -11.27 -16.48 -12.98
N GLU A 259 -11.48 -17.70 -13.45
CA GLU A 259 -11.59 -18.86 -12.59
C GLU A 259 -10.31 -19.08 -11.77
N ASN A 260 -10.47 -19.41 -10.48
CA ASN A 260 -9.36 -19.70 -9.55
C ASN A 260 -8.36 -18.54 -9.38
N ARG A 261 -8.77 -17.29 -9.55
CA ARG A 261 -7.94 -16.10 -9.28
C ARG A 261 -8.45 -15.34 -8.05
N SER A 262 -7.72 -15.42 -6.95
CA SER A 262 -8.11 -14.75 -5.68
C SER A 262 -6.92 -14.43 -4.80
N PHE A 263 -6.99 -13.28 -4.10
CA PHE A 263 -6.03 -12.94 -3.06
C PHE A 263 -6.26 -13.79 -1.79
N PRO A 264 -5.22 -14.09 -0.98
CA PRO A 264 -3.90 -13.48 -1.10
C PRO A 264 -2.96 -14.15 -2.11
N SER A 265 -3.17 -15.38 -2.56
CA SER A 265 -2.11 -16.12 -3.25
C SER A 265 -2.57 -17.12 -4.31
N THR A 266 -3.86 -17.17 -4.68
CA THR A 266 -4.34 -18.09 -5.70
C THR A 266 -4.31 -17.45 -7.08
N ASN A 267 -3.39 -17.90 -7.95
CA ASN A 267 -3.22 -17.42 -9.33
C ASN A 267 -3.25 -15.89 -9.46
N THR A 268 -2.57 -15.21 -8.56
CA THR A 268 -2.52 -13.75 -8.50
C THR A 268 -1.44 -13.13 -9.39
N GLY A 269 -0.56 -13.92 -9.99
CA GLY A 269 0.50 -13.47 -10.89
C GLY A 269 0.00 -12.73 -12.13
N ASP A 270 0.92 -12.14 -12.88
CA ASP A 270 0.64 -11.54 -14.19
C ASP A 270 0.28 -12.62 -15.22
N LEU A 271 -0.55 -12.23 -16.20
CA LEU A 271 -0.99 -13.08 -17.29
C LEU A 271 -0.04 -12.95 -18.48
#